data_003065cdb5bc28426b5b434667967994
#
_entry.id   003065cdb5bc28426b5b434667967994
#
_cell.length_a   1.000
_cell.length_b   1.000
_cell.length_c   1.000
_cell.angle_alpha   90.00
_cell.angle_beta   90.00
_cell.angle_gamma   90.00
#
_symmetry.space_group_name_H-M   'P 1'
#
loop_
_entity.id
_entity.type
_entity.pdbx_description
1 polymer ?
#
loop_
_entity_poly.entity_id
_entity_poly.type
_entity_poly.pdbx_seq_one_letter_code
_entity_poly.pdbx_strand_id
1 'polypeptide(L)'
;MTDLETDLDQFRSGTRAWLEANCPAEMRKPMQGDEDNFWGGRNAKFASEAQKVWFERMRDKGWTVPDWPTQYGGGGLDPAQAKVLREEMAAIGARSPLSSFGIWMLGPALLKYGNEQQKAEYLPKIARGEIRWCQGYSEPNAGSDLASLQTRATSDGDDFIINGSKIWTSYANYADWIFCLVRTDATAKKHDGISFILFDMTSPGVSTKPILLISGKSPFCETFFDNVRVPKSHVVGTVNRGWDVAKYLLQHERAMISGMGGRDGGRPLGQVAAGSLGIDDQGRLDDPILRGQIASFDVDEAALACAAERAVDLAKAGQLHPAFSSAMKYYGTELNKRRHEILMSAGGIDALEWESERSHEGARARAWLRTKANSIEGGTSEVMLGIVAKRILDLPGA
;
A
#
# COMPACT_ATOMS: atom_id res chain seq x y z
N MET A 1 -0.78 -7.38 -36.87
CA MET A 1 -1.03 -7.78 -35.48
C MET A 1 -0.36 -9.12 -35.28
N THR A 2 0.47 -9.24 -34.29
CA THR A 2 1.09 -10.52 -33.92
C THR A 2 0.06 -11.42 -33.23
N ASP A 3 0.26 -12.75 -33.25
CA ASP A 3 -0.65 -13.68 -32.54
C ASP A 3 -0.84 -13.31 -31.06
N LEU A 4 0.17 -12.77 -30.41
CA LEU A 4 0.16 -12.27 -29.02
C LEU A 4 -0.75 -11.04 -28.84
N GLU A 5 -0.79 -10.10 -29.79
CA GLU A 5 -1.68 -8.93 -29.73
C GLU A 5 -3.14 -9.35 -29.86
N THR A 6 -3.41 -10.30 -30.76
CA THR A 6 -4.76 -10.85 -30.97
C THR A 6 -5.27 -11.59 -29.72
N ASP A 7 -4.39 -12.31 -29.00
CA ASP A 7 -4.73 -13.03 -27.78
C ASP A 7 -5.02 -12.04 -26.61
N LEU A 8 -4.26 -10.97 -26.47
CA LEU A 8 -4.52 -9.94 -25.46
C LEU A 8 -5.79 -9.14 -25.72
N ASP A 9 -6.14 -8.86 -26.98
CA ASP A 9 -7.38 -8.17 -27.33
C ASP A 9 -8.58 -9.06 -27.08
N GLN A 10 -8.48 -10.35 -27.35
CA GLN A 10 -9.51 -11.33 -27.00
C GLN A 10 -9.67 -11.45 -25.47
N PHE A 11 -8.56 -11.52 -24.72
CA PHE A 11 -8.56 -11.52 -23.26
C PHE A 11 -9.20 -10.23 -22.70
N ARG A 12 -8.87 -9.07 -23.24
CA ARG A 12 -9.47 -7.77 -22.88
C ARG A 12 -10.98 -7.77 -23.06
N SER A 13 -11.44 -8.18 -24.24
CA SER A 13 -12.87 -8.22 -24.57
C SER A 13 -13.63 -9.17 -23.65
N GLY A 14 -13.09 -10.35 -23.39
CA GLY A 14 -13.67 -11.33 -22.48
C GLY A 14 -13.68 -10.84 -21.02
N THR A 15 -12.61 -10.19 -20.59
CA THR A 15 -12.48 -9.61 -19.24
C THR A 15 -13.51 -8.49 -19.05
N ARG A 16 -13.65 -7.57 -20.00
CA ARG A 16 -14.66 -6.51 -19.98
C ARG A 16 -16.07 -7.07 -19.87
N ALA A 17 -16.43 -7.99 -20.76
CA ALA A 17 -17.75 -8.62 -20.75
C ALA A 17 -18.05 -9.32 -19.41
N TRP A 18 -17.07 -10.03 -18.86
CA TRP A 18 -17.24 -10.66 -17.55
C TRP A 18 -17.41 -9.64 -16.43
N LEU A 19 -16.57 -8.58 -16.38
CA LEU A 19 -16.67 -7.53 -15.38
C LEU A 19 -18.02 -6.81 -15.44
N GLU A 20 -18.50 -6.46 -16.63
CA GLU A 20 -19.80 -5.80 -16.83
C GLU A 20 -20.97 -6.67 -16.36
N ALA A 21 -20.91 -7.97 -16.60
CA ALA A 21 -21.94 -8.93 -16.18
C ALA A 21 -21.90 -9.24 -14.67
N ASN A 22 -20.73 -9.16 -14.04
CA ASN A 22 -20.53 -9.69 -12.69
C ASN A 22 -20.25 -8.63 -11.61
N CYS A 23 -19.80 -7.42 -11.96
CA CYS A 23 -19.57 -6.35 -10.99
C CYS A 23 -20.90 -5.66 -10.66
N PRO A 24 -21.39 -5.72 -9.41
CA PRO A 24 -22.61 -5.03 -9.00
C PRO A 24 -22.49 -3.51 -9.20
N ALA A 25 -23.60 -2.84 -9.56
CA ALA A 25 -23.62 -1.41 -9.84
C ALA A 25 -23.12 -0.56 -8.64
N GLU A 26 -23.39 -1.01 -7.41
CA GLU A 26 -22.89 -0.37 -6.18
C GLU A 26 -21.35 -0.38 -6.10
N MET A 27 -20.73 -1.47 -6.54
CA MET A 27 -19.26 -1.64 -6.53
C MET A 27 -18.53 -0.86 -7.64
N ARG A 28 -19.28 -0.20 -8.54
CA ARG A 28 -18.76 0.71 -9.56
C ARG A 28 -18.82 2.18 -9.15
N LYS A 29 -19.34 2.47 -7.95
CA LYS A 29 -19.39 3.83 -7.40
C LYS A 29 -18.11 4.15 -6.62
N PRO A 30 -17.66 5.41 -6.57
CA PRO A 30 -16.57 5.83 -5.69
C PRO A 30 -16.82 5.42 -4.24
N MET A 31 -15.76 5.09 -3.52
CA MET A 31 -15.83 4.84 -2.07
C MET A 31 -16.25 6.11 -1.34
N GLN A 32 -17.06 5.96 -0.29
CA GLN A 32 -17.50 7.07 0.56
C GLN A 32 -16.62 7.20 1.81
N GLY A 33 -16.03 6.09 2.26
CA GLY A 33 -15.17 6.06 3.44
C GLY A 33 -14.30 4.80 3.51
N ASP A 34 -13.55 4.69 4.60
CA ASP A 34 -12.64 3.57 4.84
C ASP A 34 -13.40 2.25 5.03
N GLU A 35 -14.67 2.30 5.47
CA GLU A 35 -15.59 1.18 5.64
C GLU A 35 -15.97 0.49 4.33
N ASP A 36 -15.85 1.20 3.22
CA ASP A 36 -16.06 0.65 1.89
C ASP A 36 -14.95 -0.33 1.45
N ASN A 37 -13.80 -0.33 2.16
CA ASN A 37 -12.73 -1.29 1.93
C ASN A 37 -13.02 -2.62 2.64
N PHE A 38 -13.06 -3.70 1.89
CA PHE A 38 -13.08 -5.04 2.48
C PHE A 38 -11.66 -5.53 2.74
N TRP A 39 -11.32 -5.72 4.02
CA TRP A 39 -9.97 -6.12 4.44
C TRP A 39 -9.81 -7.62 4.71
N GLY A 40 -10.91 -8.37 4.70
CA GLY A 40 -10.88 -9.76 5.09
C GLY A 40 -10.56 -9.96 6.59
N GLY A 41 -10.13 -11.18 6.94
CA GLY A 41 -9.77 -11.58 8.28
C GLY A 41 -10.86 -12.38 8.99
N ARG A 42 -10.51 -12.99 10.13
CA ARG A 42 -11.41 -13.86 10.91
C ARG A 42 -12.66 -13.16 11.48
N ASN A 43 -12.60 -11.85 11.62
CA ASN A 43 -13.69 -11.01 12.12
C ASN A 43 -14.26 -10.09 11.03
N ALA A 44 -14.00 -10.40 9.75
CA ALA A 44 -14.42 -9.58 8.63
C ALA A 44 -15.94 -9.46 8.52
N LYS A 45 -16.41 -8.26 8.18
CA LYS A 45 -17.81 -7.99 7.86
C LYS A 45 -17.86 -7.27 6.51
N PHE A 46 -18.85 -7.65 5.71
CA PHE A 46 -19.12 -6.91 4.47
C PHE A 46 -19.99 -5.68 4.79
N ALA A 47 -19.68 -4.56 4.15
CA ALA A 47 -20.47 -3.34 4.27
C ALA A 47 -21.84 -3.47 3.57
N SER A 48 -21.90 -4.31 2.51
CA SER A 48 -23.15 -4.58 1.79
C SER A 48 -23.13 -5.98 1.14
N GLU A 49 -24.31 -6.46 0.73
CA GLU A 49 -24.40 -7.71 -0.03
C GLU A 49 -23.71 -7.57 -1.40
N ALA A 50 -23.74 -6.39 -2.01
CA ALA A 50 -23.03 -6.12 -3.26
C ALA A 50 -21.51 -6.29 -3.10
N GLN A 51 -20.94 -5.83 -1.99
CA GLN A 51 -19.52 -6.00 -1.67
C GLN A 51 -19.16 -7.48 -1.50
N LYS A 52 -20.01 -8.25 -0.79
CA LYS A 52 -19.83 -9.70 -0.61
C LYS A 52 -19.85 -10.44 -1.94
N VAL A 53 -20.89 -10.23 -2.74
CA VAL A 53 -21.04 -10.86 -4.05
C VAL A 53 -19.87 -10.53 -4.97
N TRP A 54 -19.41 -9.27 -4.97
CA TRP A 54 -18.27 -8.86 -5.76
C TRP A 54 -16.99 -9.57 -5.34
N PHE A 55 -16.72 -9.58 -4.03
CA PHE A 55 -15.56 -10.29 -3.48
C PHE A 55 -15.59 -11.78 -3.83
N GLU A 56 -16.71 -12.47 -3.62
CA GLU A 56 -16.84 -13.91 -3.89
C GLU A 56 -16.59 -14.22 -5.35
N ARG A 57 -17.18 -13.46 -6.30
CA ARG A 57 -16.97 -13.64 -7.74
C ARG A 57 -15.51 -13.45 -8.15
N MET A 58 -14.85 -12.43 -7.62
CA MET A 58 -13.44 -12.15 -7.91
C MET A 58 -12.52 -13.22 -7.28
N ARG A 59 -12.82 -13.65 -6.07
CA ARG A 59 -12.12 -14.74 -5.39
C ARG A 59 -12.20 -16.03 -6.19
N ASP A 60 -13.40 -16.41 -6.62
CA ASP A 60 -13.62 -17.65 -7.35
C ASP A 60 -12.95 -17.69 -8.73
N LYS A 61 -12.65 -16.53 -9.29
CA LYS A 61 -11.79 -16.33 -10.47
C LYS A 61 -10.28 -16.31 -10.15
N GLY A 62 -9.88 -16.29 -8.87
CA GLY A 62 -8.52 -16.03 -8.47
C GLY A 62 -8.06 -14.57 -8.67
N TRP A 63 -9.00 -13.65 -8.94
CA TRP A 63 -8.72 -12.26 -9.30
C TRP A 63 -8.58 -11.31 -8.11
N THR A 64 -8.66 -11.84 -6.89
CA THR A 64 -8.15 -11.14 -5.69
C THR A 64 -6.62 -11.02 -5.71
N VAL A 65 -5.95 -11.99 -6.33
CA VAL A 65 -4.49 -12.07 -6.53
C VAL A 65 -4.20 -12.62 -7.95
N PRO A 66 -4.50 -11.82 -8.99
CA PRO A 66 -4.61 -12.32 -10.36
C PRO A 66 -3.33 -12.94 -10.94
N ASP A 67 -2.18 -12.45 -10.54
CA ASP A 67 -0.85 -12.85 -11.01
C ASP A 67 -0.18 -13.94 -10.12
N TRP A 68 -0.85 -14.37 -9.04
CA TRP A 68 -0.30 -15.47 -8.23
C TRP A 68 -0.58 -16.82 -8.87
N PRO A 69 0.28 -17.85 -8.58
CA PRO A 69 0.05 -19.21 -9.03
C PRO A 69 -1.32 -19.74 -8.59
N THR A 70 -1.98 -20.46 -9.49
CA THR A 70 -3.33 -21.03 -9.24
C THR A 70 -3.39 -21.98 -8.07
N GLN A 71 -2.29 -22.72 -7.80
CA GLN A 71 -2.17 -23.62 -6.65
C GLN A 71 -2.28 -22.90 -5.30
N TYR A 72 -2.08 -21.58 -5.26
CA TYR A 72 -2.22 -20.73 -4.07
C TYR A 72 -3.47 -19.85 -4.12
N GLY A 73 -4.41 -20.14 -5.03
CA GLY A 73 -5.67 -19.42 -5.14
C GLY A 73 -5.60 -18.17 -6.02
N GLY A 74 -4.52 -18.00 -6.78
CA GLY A 74 -4.36 -16.92 -7.75
C GLY A 74 -4.99 -17.22 -9.10
N GLY A 75 -5.09 -16.19 -9.94
CA GLY A 75 -5.62 -16.31 -11.31
C GLY A 75 -4.64 -16.90 -12.31
N GLY A 76 -3.35 -17.00 -11.96
CA GLY A 76 -2.29 -17.46 -12.86
C GLY A 76 -2.10 -16.58 -14.10
N LEU A 77 -2.56 -15.32 -14.04
CA LEU A 77 -2.42 -14.39 -15.15
C LEU A 77 -0.96 -13.95 -15.30
N ASP A 78 -0.52 -13.82 -16.54
CA ASP A 78 0.74 -13.18 -16.82
C ASP A 78 0.70 -11.65 -16.54
N PRO A 79 1.82 -10.94 -16.50
CA PRO A 79 1.85 -9.51 -16.20
C PRO A 79 1.04 -8.64 -17.18
N ALA A 80 0.92 -9.02 -18.46
CA ALA A 80 0.17 -8.28 -19.46
C ALA A 80 -1.34 -8.48 -19.24
N GLN A 81 -1.77 -9.70 -18.99
CA GLN A 81 -3.16 -10.04 -18.66
C GLN A 81 -3.59 -9.38 -17.34
N ALA A 82 -2.75 -9.43 -16.30
CA ALA A 82 -3.02 -8.77 -15.02
C ALA A 82 -3.12 -7.24 -15.17
N LYS A 83 -2.34 -6.64 -16.08
CA LYS A 83 -2.48 -5.21 -16.44
C LYS A 83 -3.82 -4.95 -17.12
N VAL A 84 -4.21 -5.76 -18.11
CA VAL A 84 -5.52 -5.65 -18.79
C VAL A 84 -6.66 -5.73 -17.79
N LEU A 85 -6.63 -6.68 -16.84
CA LEU A 85 -7.67 -6.79 -15.81
C LEU A 85 -7.79 -5.50 -15.00
N ARG A 86 -6.67 -4.90 -14.56
CA ARG A 86 -6.68 -3.63 -13.81
C ARG A 86 -7.22 -2.47 -14.63
N GLU A 87 -6.87 -2.38 -15.92
CA GLU A 87 -7.35 -1.36 -16.84
C GLU A 87 -8.87 -1.48 -17.04
N GLU A 88 -9.38 -2.70 -17.25
CA GLU A 88 -10.81 -2.94 -17.45
C GLU A 88 -11.61 -2.70 -16.15
N MET A 89 -11.09 -3.07 -14.99
CA MET A 89 -11.70 -2.70 -13.71
C MET A 89 -11.78 -1.18 -13.53
N ALA A 90 -10.71 -0.47 -13.85
CA ALA A 90 -10.68 0.99 -13.78
C ALA A 90 -11.67 1.62 -14.76
N ALA A 91 -11.77 1.10 -15.99
CA ALA A 91 -12.67 1.60 -17.04
C ALA A 91 -14.16 1.54 -16.64
N ILE A 92 -14.57 0.52 -15.87
CA ILE A 92 -15.95 0.42 -15.37
C ILE A 92 -16.11 1.02 -13.95
N GLY A 93 -15.06 1.60 -13.37
CA GLY A 93 -15.06 2.15 -12.00
C GLY A 93 -15.17 1.07 -10.91
N ALA A 94 -14.81 -0.19 -11.20
CA ALA A 94 -14.91 -1.27 -10.21
C ALA A 94 -13.94 -1.07 -9.05
N ARG A 95 -14.45 -1.18 -7.82
CA ARG A 95 -13.64 -1.16 -6.59
C ARG A 95 -12.79 -2.43 -6.47
N SER A 96 -11.64 -2.33 -5.80
CA SER A 96 -10.86 -3.52 -5.42
C SER A 96 -11.73 -4.50 -4.61
N PRO A 97 -11.70 -5.80 -4.91
CA PRO A 97 -12.51 -6.78 -4.19
C PRO A 97 -11.99 -7.08 -2.78
N LEU A 98 -10.68 -6.88 -2.55
CA LEU A 98 -10.00 -7.18 -1.29
C LEU A 98 -8.81 -6.25 -1.10
N SER A 99 -8.76 -5.60 0.05
CA SER A 99 -7.61 -4.81 0.51
C SER A 99 -6.80 -5.63 1.52
N SER A 100 -5.51 -5.83 1.31
CA SER A 100 -4.71 -6.66 2.22
C SER A 100 -3.21 -6.40 2.12
N PHE A 101 -2.57 -6.15 3.26
CA PHE A 101 -1.10 -6.16 3.36
C PHE A 101 -0.53 -7.55 3.08
N GLY A 102 -1.34 -8.60 3.25
CA GLY A 102 -1.00 -9.94 2.81
C GLY A 102 -0.79 -10.02 1.31
N ILE A 103 -1.62 -9.34 0.52
CA ILE A 103 -1.52 -9.33 -0.95
C ILE A 103 -0.37 -8.43 -1.41
N TRP A 104 -0.31 -7.20 -0.90
CA TRP A 104 0.60 -6.18 -1.45
C TRP A 104 2.05 -6.32 -0.98
N MET A 105 2.26 -6.89 0.20
CA MET A 105 3.56 -6.94 0.87
C MET A 105 4.03 -8.36 1.19
N LEU A 106 3.29 -9.09 2.05
CA LEU A 106 3.71 -10.38 2.56
C LEU A 106 3.71 -11.48 1.49
N GLY A 107 2.69 -11.53 0.64
CA GLY A 107 2.56 -12.57 -0.37
C GLY A 107 3.71 -12.64 -1.35
N PRO A 108 4.14 -11.53 -1.97
CA PRO A 108 5.36 -11.49 -2.77
C PRO A 108 6.60 -11.98 -2.01
N ALA A 109 6.73 -11.63 -0.72
CA ALA A 109 7.83 -12.08 0.13
C ALA A 109 7.74 -13.59 0.43
N LEU A 110 6.54 -14.13 0.69
CA LEU A 110 6.32 -15.57 0.88
C LEU A 110 6.58 -16.36 -0.40
N LEU A 111 6.11 -15.89 -1.54
CA LEU A 111 6.38 -16.53 -2.84
C LEU A 111 7.88 -16.68 -3.11
N LYS A 112 8.68 -15.69 -2.69
CA LYS A 112 10.13 -15.68 -2.91
C LYS A 112 10.93 -16.38 -1.82
N TYR A 113 10.60 -16.19 -0.56
CA TYR A 113 11.42 -16.61 0.59
C TYR A 113 10.76 -17.65 1.49
N GLY A 114 9.45 -17.83 1.40
CA GLY A 114 8.73 -18.83 2.16
C GLY A 114 9.10 -20.25 1.74
N ASN A 115 9.13 -21.19 2.69
CA ASN A 115 9.19 -22.60 2.36
C ASN A 115 7.82 -23.11 1.85
N GLU A 116 7.77 -24.30 1.29
CA GLU A 116 6.54 -24.83 0.66
C GLU A 116 5.39 -24.98 1.67
N GLN A 117 5.71 -25.33 2.92
CA GLN A 117 4.69 -25.41 3.98
C GLN A 117 4.07 -24.03 4.28
N GLN A 118 4.90 -23.00 4.43
CA GLN A 118 4.43 -21.62 4.66
C GLN A 118 3.62 -21.09 3.47
N LYS A 119 4.06 -21.35 2.24
CA LYS A 119 3.32 -20.97 1.02
C LYS A 119 1.95 -21.67 0.98
N ALA A 120 1.91 -22.98 1.21
CA ALA A 120 0.68 -23.77 1.20
C ALA A 120 -0.28 -23.35 2.33
N GLU A 121 0.25 -22.94 3.48
CA GLU A 121 -0.56 -22.52 4.63
C GLU A 121 -1.14 -21.11 4.47
N TYR A 122 -0.31 -20.12 4.09
CA TYR A 122 -0.68 -18.72 4.18
C TYR A 122 -1.20 -18.13 2.87
N LEU A 123 -0.61 -18.47 1.72
CA LEU A 123 -0.99 -17.84 0.45
C LEU A 123 -2.44 -18.08 0.07
N PRO A 124 -3.01 -19.31 0.16
CA PRO A 124 -4.42 -19.51 -0.14
C PRO A 124 -5.36 -18.75 0.81
N LYS A 125 -5.01 -18.65 2.09
CA LYS A 125 -5.80 -17.91 3.08
C LYS A 125 -5.76 -16.40 2.81
N ILE A 126 -4.61 -15.86 2.35
CA ILE A 126 -4.49 -14.47 1.92
C ILE A 126 -5.36 -14.23 0.68
N ALA A 127 -5.26 -15.08 -0.33
CA ALA A 127 -6.03 -14.96 -1.58
C ALA A 127 -7.55 -14.99 -1.33
N ARG A 128 -8.00 -15.79 -0.35
CA ARG A 128 -9.41 -15.91 0.04
C ARG A 128 -9.85 -14.89 1.09
N GLY A 129 -8.97 -13.94 1.49
CA GLY A 129 -9.31 -12.92 2.49
C GLY A 129 -9.61 -13.48 3.89
N GLU A 130 -9.09 -14.67 4.24
CA GLU A 130 -9.35 -15.34 5.52
C GLU A 130 -8.45 -14.83 6.66
N ILE A 131 -7.32 -14.19 6.32
CA ILE A 131 -6.36 -13.65 7.28
C ILE A 131 -6.09 -12.18 6.97
N ARG A 132 -6.31 -11.30 7.94
CA ARG A 132 -5.90 -9.90 7.89
C ARG A 132 -4.52 -9.73 8.54
N TRP A 133 -3.59 -9.17 7.78
CA TRP A 133 -2.19 -8.99 8.20
C TRP A 133 -1.89 -7.55 8.61
N CYS A 134 -0.96 -7.37 9.54
CA CYS A 134 -0.31 -6.08 9.80
C CYS A 134 1.21 -6.22 9.76
N GLN A 135 1.91 -5.08 9.67
CA GLN A 135 3.36 -4.99 9.54
C GLN A 135 4.00 -4.49 10.83
N GLY A 136 4.87 -5.28 11.45
CA GLY A 136 5.61 -4.92 12.66
C GLY A 136 7.07 -4.58 12.36
N TYR A 137 7.34 -3.37 11.82
CA TYR A 137 8.69 -2.98 11.45
C TYR A 137 9.25 -1.92 12.39
N SER A 138 8.74 -0.70 12.30
CA SER A 138 9.26 0.46 13.04
C SER A 138 9.12 0.30 14.55
N GLU A 139 10.07 0.86 15.28
CA GLU A 139 10.05 1.00 16.74
C GLU A 139 10.18 2.48 17.10
N PRO A 140 9.85 2.90 18.34
CA PRO A 140 9.98 4.31 18.74
C PRO A 140 11.34 4.92 18.44
N ASN A 141 12.42 4.12 18.52
CA ASN A 141 13.79 4.56 18.25
C ASN A 141 14.41 3.97 16.97
N ALA A 142 13.63 3.26 16.15
CA ALA A 142 14.09 2.61 14.92
C ALA A 142 13.07 2.77 13.79
N GLY A 143 13.01 3.95 13.20
CA GLY A 143 12.22 4.31 12.01
C GLY A 143 13.09 4.37 10.76
N SER A 144 13.67 5.53 10.44
CA SER A 144 14.58 5.69 9.29
C SER A 144 15.78 4.75 9.38
N ASP A 145 16.34 4.58 10.58
CA ASP A 145 17.33 3.57 10.88
C ASP A 145 16.69 2.28 11.39
N LEU A 146 15.88 1.66 10.52
CA LEU A 146 15.13 0.45 10.85
C LEU A 146 16.02 -0.70 11.34
N ALA A 147 17.24 -0.81 10.82
CA ALA A 147 18.16 -1.87 11.22
C ALA A 147 18.66 -1.75 12.67
N SER A 148 18.36 -0.66 13.37
CA SER A 148 18.65 -0.49 14.80
C SER A 148 17.56 -1.05 15.73
N LEU A 149 16.57 -1.76 15.18
CA LEU A 149 15.47 -2.36 15.93
C LEU A 149 15.95 -3.23 17.10
N GLN A 150 15.19 -3.17 18.21
CA GLN A 150 15.54 -3.80 19.49
C GLN A 150 14.54 -4.87 19.95
N THR A 151 13.36 -5.00 19.31
CA THR A 151 12.41 -6.10 19.61
C THR A 151 13.14 -7.42 19.52
N ARG A 152 13.32 -8.08 20.67
CA ARG A 152 14.17 -9.27 20.81
C ARG A 152 13.36 -10.55 20.62
N ALA A 153 13.98 -11.54 19.97
CA ALA A 153 13.47 -12.90 19.92
C ALA A 153 14.55 -13.84 20.48
N THR A 154 14.33 -14.33 21.69
CA THR A 154 15.27 -15.24 22.37
C THR A 154 14.86 -16.68 22.10
N SER A 155 15.82 -17.53 21.72
CA SER A 155 15.58 -18.95 21.45
C SER A 155 15.23 -19.70 22.74
N ASP A 156 14.14 -20.48 22.70
CA ASP A 156 13.70 -21.37 23.79
C ASP A 156 13.16 -22.67 23.18
N GLY A 157 13.99 -23.71 23.17
CA GLY A 157 13.67 -24.98 22.49
C GLY A 157 13.38 -24.77 21.00
N ASP A 158 12.20 -25.19 20.55
CA ASP A 158 11.73 -25.06 19.16
C ASP A 158 11.02 -23.72 18.91
N ASP A 159 10.98 -22.84 19.91
CA ASP A 159 10.31 -21.55 19.85
C ASP A 159 11.29 -20.38 19.97
N PHE A 160 10.77 -19.18 19.64
CA PHE A 160 11.29 -17.90 20.06
C PHE A 160 10.36 -17.27 21.09
N ILE A 161 10.94 -16.60 22.09
CA ILE A 161 10.23 -15.72 23.02
C ILE A 161 10.48 -14.28 22.58
N ILE A 162 9.41 -13.60 22.17
CA ILE A 162 9.48 -12.23 21.63
C ILE A 162 9.12 -11.23 22.72
N ASN A 163 9.99 -10.22 22.89
CA ASN A 163 9.81 -9.09 23.81
C ASN A 163 10.19 -7.78 23.13
N GLY A 164 9.35 -6.76 23.29
CA GLY A 164 9.58 -5.43 22.73
C GLY A 164 8.31 -4.73 22.30
N SER A 165 8.45 -3.74 21.44
CA SER A 165 7.29 -3.01 20.91
C SER A 165 7.54 -2.51 19.49
N LYS A 166 6.45 -2.36 18.74
CA LYS A 166 6.43 -1.75 17.42
C LYS A 166 5.52 -0.51 17.43
N ILE A 167 5.78 0.41 16.54
CA ILE A 167 4.97 1.62 16.37
C ILE A 167 4.61 1.81 14.89
N TRP A 168 3.57 2.58 14.64
CA TRP A 168 3.02 2.81 13.29
C TRP A 168 2.53 1.53 12.62
N THR A 169 2.12 0.54 13.42
CA THR A 169 1.57 -0.71 12.92
C THR A 169 0.15 -0.48 12.40
N SER A 170 0.01 -0.45 11.07
CA SER A 170 -1.27 -0.13 10.42
C SER A 170 -2.34 -1.16 10.77
N TYR A 171 -3.45 -0.69 11.34
CA TYR A 171 -4.64 -1.48 11.67
C TYR A 171 -4.36 -2.73 12.53
N ALA A 172 -3.31 -2.70 13.37
CA ALA A 172 -2.93 -3.84 14.21
C ALA A 172 -4.06 -4.32 15.13
N ASN A 173 -4.90 -3.40 15.60
CA ASN A 173 -6.08 -3.70 16.43
C ASN A 173 -7.20 -4.46 15.69
N TYR A 174 -7.10 -4.59 14.38
CA TYR A 174 -8.03 -5.35 13.52
C TYR A 174 -7.34 -6.53 12.82
N ALA A 175 -6.02 -6.67 12.97
CA ALA A 175 -5.26 -7.71 12.29
C ALA A 175 -5.36 -9.04 13.02
N ASP A 176 -5.35 -10.14 12.25
CA ASP A 176 -5.28 -11.49 12.78
C ASP A 176 -3.85 -11.94 13.00
N TRP A 177 -2.94 -11.54 12.09
CA TRP A 177 -1.54 -11.92 12.09
C TRP A 177 -0.64 -10.73 11.79
N ILE A 178 0.59 -10.83 12.28
CA ILE A 178 1.64 -9.85 12.03
C ILE A 178 2.83 -10.50 11.33
N PHE A 179 3.42 -9.81 10.37
CA PHE A 179 4.78 -10.09 9.89
C PHE A 179 5.73 -9.07 10.50
N CYS A 180 6.70 -9.57 11.26
CA CYS A 180 7.49 -8.77 12.19
C CYS A 180 8.99 -8.95 11.97
N LEU A 181 9.75 -7.83 12.07
CA LEU A 181 11.19 -7.86 12.19
C LEU A 181 11.60 -7.92 13.65
N VAL A 182 12.42 -8.90 14.01
CA VAL A 182 12.90 -9.10 15.37
C VAL A 182 14.41 -9.31 15.39
N ARG A 183 15.06 -8.95 16.51
CA ARG A 183 16.48 -9.16 16.76
C ARG A 183 16.69 -10.55 17.37
N THR A 184 17.19 -11.49 16.57
CA THR A 184 17.51 -12.87 16.99
C THR A 184 18.97 -13.03 17.42
N ASP A 185 19.86 -12.14 16.97
CA ASP A 185 21.25 -12.07 17.42
C ASP A 185 21.65 -10.61 17.65
N ALA A 186 21.84 -10.24 18.93
CA ALA A 186 22.24 -8.91 19.33
C ALA A 186 23.75 -8.62 19.19
N THR A 187 24.56 -9.66 18.96
CA THR A 187 26.03 -9.56 18.81
C THR A 187 26.47 -9.40 17.36
N ALA A 188 25.57 -9.74 16.42
CA ALA A 188 25.85 -9.64 15.00
C ALA A 188 25.91 -8.18 14.51
N LYS A 189 26.48 -7.99 13.31
CA LYS A 189 26.46 -6.67 12.63
C LYS A 189 25.03 -6.21 12.42
N LYS A 190 24.81 -4.91 12.34
CA LYS A 190 23.53 -4.21 12.33
C LYS A 190 22.41 -4.86 11.48
N HIS A 191 22.72 -5.28 10.26
CA HIS A 191 21.77 -5.92 9.34
C HIS A 191 21.70 -7.45 9.47
N ASP A 192 22.73 -8.03 10.01
CA ASP A 192 22.77 -9.43 10.37
C ASP A 192 22.18 -9.61 11.78
N GLY A 193 21.61 -10.77 12.08
CA GLY A 193 20.94 -10.97 13.39
C GLY A 193 19.52 -10.45 13.47
N ILE A 194 18.93 -10.03 12.35
CA ILE A 194 17.49 -9.72 12.21
C ILE A 194 16.80 -10.89 11.54
N SER A 195 15.69 -11.35 12.10
CA SER A 195 14.81 -12.37 11.50
C SER A 195 13.45 -11.78 11.14
N PHE A 196 12.82 -12.35 10.12
CA PHE A 196 11.46 -12.03 9.69
C PHE A 196 10.54 -13.16 10.16
N ILE A 197 9.59 -12.87 11.04
CA ILE A 197 8.77 -13.88 11.70
C ILE A 197 7.27 -13.55 11.61
N LEU A 198 6.45 -14.59 11.49
CA LEU A 198 5.00 -14.51 11.41
C LEU A 198 4.40 -15.00 12.72
N PHE A 199 3.41 -14.28 13.29
CA PHE A 199 2.67 -14.80 14.44
C PHE A 199 1.29 -14.19 14.57
N ASP A 200 0.43 -14.89 15.31
CA ASP A 200 -0.95 -14.53 15.56
C ASP A 200 -1.04 -13.35 16.54
N MET A 201 -1.85 -12.35 16.23
CA MET A 201 -2.08 -11.17 17.05
C MET A 201 -2.93 -11.47 18.31
N THR A 202 -3.54 -12.65 18.38
CA THR A 202 -4.24 -13.13 19.57
C THR A 202 -3.37 -13.96 20.52
N SER A 203 -2.07 -14.14 20.18
CA SER A 203 -1.13 -14.85 21.07
C SER A 203 -1.04 -14.17 22.42
N PRO A 204 -0.97 -14.94 23.54
CA PRO A 204 -0.73 -14.38 24.85
C PRO A 204 0.48 -13.45 24.86
N GLY A 205 0.35 -12.28 25.48
CA GLY A 205 1.39 -11.26 25.54
C GLY A 205 1.39 -10.23 24.40
N VAL A 206 0.53 -10.39 23.38
CA VAL A 206 0.34 -9.36 22.35
C VAL A 206 -0.74 -8.38 22.78
N SER A 207 -0.45 -7.08 22.67
CA SER A 207 -1.44 -6.03 22.87
C SER A 207 -1.21 -4.86 21.91
N THR A 208 -2.28 -4.09 21.65
CA THR A 208 -2.24 -2.96 20.74
C THR A 208 -2.86 -1.72 21.37
N LYS A 209 -2.32 -0.54 21.04
CA LYS A 209 -2.87 0.75 21.47
C LYS A 209 -2.97 1.67 20.24
N PRO A 210 -4.20 2.01 19.83
CA PRO A 210 -4.41 2.93 18.70
C PRO A 210 -3.78 4.30 18.94
N ILE A 211 -3.20 4.90 17.88
CA ILE A 211 -2.59 6.23 17.88
C ILE A 211 -3.55 7.20 17.21
N LEU A 212 -4.03 8.21 17.94
CA LEU A 212 -4.82 9.27 17.36
C LEU A 212 -3.93 10.23 16.58
N LEU A 213 -4.16 10.33 15.27
CA LEU A 213 -3.43 11.23 14.41
C LEU A 213 -4.01 12.65 14.47
N ILE A 214 -3.21 13.63 14.05
CA ILE A 214 -3.65 15.03 13.90
C ILE A 214 -4.84 15.18 12.95
N SER A 215 -5.03 14.24 12.00
CA SER A 215 -6.20 14.18 11.12
C SER A 215 -7.49 13.75 11.81
N GLY A 216 -7.44 13.37 13.09
CA GLY A 216 -8.58 12.85 13.85
C GLY A 216 -8.87 11.36 13.60
N LYS A 217 -8.10 10.66 12.76
CA LYS A 217 -8.21 9.22 12.51
C LYS A 217 -7.16 8.43 13.30
N SER A 218 -7.39 7.13 13.47
CA SER A 218 -6.51 6.24 14.24
C SER A 218 -6.18 4.95 13.48
N PRO A 219 -5.57 5.04 12.27
CA PRO A 219 -5.28 3.85 11.46
C PRO A 219 -4.02 3.11 11.91
N PHE A 220 -3.23 3.66 12.84
CA PHE A 220 -1.99 3.08 13.33
C PHE A 220 -2.07 2.75 14.81
N CYS A 221 -1.27 1.76 15.22
CA CYS A 221 -1.13 1.35 16.62
C CYS A 221 0.33 1.35 17.06
N GLU A 222 0.55 1.53 18.36
CA GLU A 222 1.63 0.89 19.08
C GLU A 222 1.25 -0.58 19.30
N THR A 223 2.21 -1.50 19.17
CA THR A 223 2.01 -2.93 19.37
C THR A 223 3.06 -3.44 20.34
N PHE A 224 2.65 -4.11 21.39
CA PHE A 224 3.52 -4.55 22.47
C PHE A 224 3.58 -6.07 22.50
N PHE A 225 4.76 -6.59 22.83
CA PHE A 225 5.05 -8.01 22.96
C PHE A 225 5.69 -8.26 24.32
N ASP A 226 5.01 -9.07 25.14
CA ASP A 226 5.48 -9.48 26.46
C ASP A 226 5.50 -11.02 26.52
N ASN A 227 6.71 -11.59 26.40
CA ASN A 227 6.95 -13.03 26.40
C ASN A 227 6.10 -13.83 25.39
N VAL A 228 5.90 -13.26 24.20
CA VAL A 228 5.14 -13.92 23.12
C VAL A 228 5.90 -15.12 22.60
N ARG A 229 5.32 -16.32 22.75
CA ARG A 229 5.90 -17.57 22.27
C ARG A 229 5.53 -17.84 20.82
N VAL A 230 6.52 -18.03 19.96
CA VAL A 230 6.34 -18.21 18.52
C VAL A 230 7.23 -19.34 17.99
N PRO A 231 6.68 -20.33 17.28
CA PRO A 231 7.48 -21.42 16.70
C PRO A 231 8.56 -20.93 15.74
N LYS A 232 9.75 -21.49 15.79
CA LYS A 232 10.84 -21.18 14.85
C LYS A 232 10.49 -21.47 13.40
N SER A 233 9.57 -22.40 13.15
CA SER A 233 9.03 -22.70 11.82
C SER A 233 8.27 -21.53 11.18
N HIS A 234 7.89 -20.50 11.97
CA HIS A 234 7.26 -19.29 11.48
C HIS A 234 8.25 -18.23 10.97
N VAL A 235 9.56 -18.48 11.04
CA VAL A 235 10.57 -17.61 10.41
C VAL A 235 10.50 -17.79 8.89
N VAL A 236 10.34 -16.70 8.17
CA VAL A 236 10.39 -16.68 6.69
C VAL A 236 11.82 -16.48 6.24
N GLY A 237 12.29 -17.33 5.37
CA GLY A 237 13.69 -17.40 4.97
C GLY A 237 14.56 -18.04 6.05
N THR A 238 15.74 -17.47 6.28
CA THR A 238 16.74 -18.01 7.23
C THR A 238 16.80 -17.14 8.47
N VAL A 239 16.92 -17.74 9.65
CA VAL A 239 17.20 -17.03 10.91
C VAL A 239 18.42 -16.11 10.75
N ASN A 240 18.36 -14.92 11.29
CA ASN A 240 19.36 -13.85 11.18
C ASN A 240 19.51 -13.23 9.77
N ARG A 241 18.71 -13.62 8.79
CA ARG A 241 18.70 -13.09 7.42
C ARG A 241 17.39 -12.39 7.02
N GLY A 242 16.55 -12.06 7.99
CA GLY A 242 15.26 -11.39 7.76
C GLY A 242 15.38 -10.01 7.10
N TRP A 243 16.56 -9.37 7.16
CA TRP A 243 16.82 -8.11 6.47
C TRP A 243 16.74 -8.25 4.94
N ASP A 244 17.08 -9.39 4.37
CA ASP A 244 16.95 -9.64 2.94
C ASP A 244 15.48 -9.71 2.52
N VAL A 245 14.65 -10.35 3.35
CA VAL A 245 13.18 -10.38 3.17
C VAL A 245 12.60 -8.96 3.29
N ALA A 246 13.02 -8.22 4.32
CA ALA A 246 12.56 -6.84 4.53
C ALA A 246 12.89 -5.93 3.36
N LYS A 247 14.13 -5.96 2.85
CA LYS A 247 14.53 -5.16 1.66
C LYS A 247 13.65 -5.44 0.45
N TYR A 248 13.32 -6.69 0.22
CA TYR A 248 12.45 -7.09 -0.89
C TYR A 248 11.02 -6.57 -0.69
N LEU A 249 10.45 -6.77 0.49
CA LEU A 249 9.10 -6.30 0.83
C LEU A 249 8.99 -4.78 0.72
N LEU A 250 9.98 -4.02 1.19
CA LEU A 250 10.01 -2.56 1.12
C LEU A 250 10.00 -2.01 -0.33
N GLN A 251 10.43 -2.80 -1.32
CA GLN A 251 10.29 -2.42 -2.74
C GLN A 251 8.81 -2.41 -3.17
N HIS A 252 8.05 -3.41 -2.75
CA HIS A 252 6.60 -3.48 -3.01
C HIS A 252 5.83 -2.40 -2.25
N GLU A 253 6.19 -2.12 -1.01
CA GLU A 253 5.62 -1.04 -0.20
C GLU A 253 5.82 0.33 -0.89
N ARG A 254 7.02 0.65 -1.36
CA ARG A 254 7.30 1.90 -2.09
C ARG A 254 6.48 2.02 -3.37
N ALA A 255 6.32 0.93 -4.13
CA ALA A 255 5.49 0.91 -5.32
C ALA A 255 4.02 1.19 -4.98
N MET A 256 3.50 0.63 -3.87
CA MET A 256 2.16 0.91 -3.38
C MET A 256 2.01 2.39 -2.97
N ILE A 257 2.94 2.92 -2.18
CA ILE A 257 2.89 4.31 -1.70
C ILE A 257 3.02 5.31 -2.86
N SER A 258 3.84 5.04 -3.86
CA SER A 258 3.97 5.91 -5.04
C SER A 258 2.67 6.02 -5.85
N GLY A 259 1.82 5.00 -5.80
CA GLY A 259 0.49 5.00 -6.43
C GLY A 259 -0.61 5.72 -5.63
N MET A 260 -0.36 6.08 -4.37
CA MET A 260 -1.36 6.76 -3.52
C MET A 260 -1.65 8.21 -3.93
N GLY A 261 -0.80 8.83 -4.75
CA GLY A 261 -0.98 10.20 -5.28
C GLY A 261 -2.02 10.32 -6.39
N GLY A 262 -2.82 9.28 -6.64
CA GLY A 262 -3.82 9.24 -7.71
C GLY A 262 -4.92 10.30 -7.58
N ARG A 263 -5.62 10.52 -8.68
CA ARG A 263 -6.71 11.50 -8.80
C ARG A 263 -7.84 11.18 -7.83
N ASP A 264 -8.33 12.19 -7.15
CA ASP A 264 -9.48 12.14 -6.25
C ASP A 264 -10.76 11.74 -7.02
N GLY A 265 -11.13 10.46 -7.00
CA GLY A 265 -12.23 9.93 -7.80
C GLY A 265 -12.05 10.09 -9.32
N GLY A 266 -10.81 10.25 -9.81
CA GLY A 266 -10.52 10.45 -11.23
C GLY A 266 -10.75 11.86 -11.77
N ARG A 267 -11.23 12.81 -10.93
CA ARG A 267 -11.51 14.18 -11.39
C ARG A 267 -10.23 15.02 -11.48
N PRO A 268 -10.05 15.78 -12.57
CA PRO A 268 -8.98 16.77 -12.68
C PRO A 268 -9.05 17.81 -11.56
N LEU A 269 -7.90 18.21 -11.04
CA LEU A 269 -7.80 19.16 -9.92
C LEU A 269 -8.51 20.50 -10.24
N GLY A 270 -8.42 20.97 -11.48
CA GLY A 270 -9.15 22.18 -11.94
C GLY A 270 -10.67 22.06 -11.83
N GLN A 271 -11.23 20.89 -12.11
CA GLN A 271 -12.69 20.67 -11.97
C GLN A 271 -13.11 20.68 -10.49
N VAL A 272 -12.29 20.10 -9.61
CA VAL A 272 -12.57 20.11 -8.17
C VAL A 272 -12.50 21.55 -7.62
N ALA A 273 -11.48 22.32 -8.04
CA ALA A 273 -11.32 23.73 -7.65
C ALA A 273 -12.46 24.61 -8.18
N ALA A 274 -12.88 24.41 -9.43
CA ALA A 274 -14.00 25.16 -10.04
C ALA A 274 -15.32 24.96 -9.29
N GLY A 275 -15.55 23.79 -8.71
CA GLY A 275 -16.72 23.52 -7.87
C GLY A 275 -16.76 24.35 -6.58
N SER A 276 -15.64 24.90 -6.13
CA SER A 276 -15.54 25.73 -4.93
C SER A 276 -15.43 27.22 -5.23
N LEU A 277 -14.69 27.60 -6.29
CA LEU A 277 -14.37 28.99 -6.61
C LEU A 277 -15.19 29.55 -7.78
N GLY A 278 -15.82 28.67 -8.57
CA GLY A 278 -16.50 29.05 -9.80
C GLY A 278 -15.56 29.20 -11.01
N ILE A 279 -16.16 29.67 -12.11
CA ILE A 279 -15.49 29.92 -13.38
C ILE A 279 -15.80 31.34 -13.87
N ASP A 280 -14.86 31.97 -14.57
CA ASP A 280 -15.04 33.27 -15.22
C ASP A 280 -15.89 33.17 -16.50
N ASP A 281 -16.19 34.29 -17.14
CA ASP A 281 -16.97 34.38 -18.39
C ASP A 281 -16.31 33.65 -19.58
N GLN A 282 -15.04 33.28 -19.46
CA GLN A 282 -14.29 32.49 -20.45
C GLN A 282 -14.23 30.99 -20.10
N GLY A 283 -14.97 30.58 -19.07
CA GLY A 283 -14.98 29.19 -18.61
C GLY A 283 -13.70 28.73 -17.87
N ARG A 284 -12.87 29.69 -17.41
CA ARG A 284 -11.63 29.38 -16.67
C ARG A 284 -11.90 29.56 -15.17
N LEU A 285 -11.13 28.84 -14.36
CA LEU A 285 -11.15 29.00 -12.91
C LEU A 285 -10.96 30.48 -12.53
N ASP A 286 -11.87 31.05 -11.74
CA ASP A 286 -11.89 32.47 -11.34
C ASP A 286 -10.88 32.76 -10.21
N ASP A 287 -9.66 32.30 -10.38
CA ASP A 287 -8.46 32.61 -9.60
C ASP A 287 -7.23 32.36 -10.50
N PRO A 288 -6.59 33.43 -11.02
CA PRO A 288 -5.47 33.28 -11.93
C PRO A 288 -4.21 32.68 -11.26
N ILE A 289 -4.02 32.90 -9.96
CA ILE A 289 -2.86 32.36 -9.23
C ILE A 289 -3.04 30.86 -9.05
N LEU A 290 -4.18 30.45 -8.53
CA LEU A 290 -4.48 29.04 -8.31
C LEU A 290 -4.52 28.26 -9.64
N ARG A 291 -5.05 28.87 -10.71
CA ARG A 291 -5.01 28.32 -12.07
C ARG A 291 -3.58 28.03 -12.52
N GLY A 292 -2.63 28.95 -12.29
CA GLY A 292 -1.22 28.74 -12.58
C GLY A 292 -0.59 27.60 -11.76
N GLN A 293 -0.94 27.50 -10.48
CA GLN A 293 -0.49 26.42 -9.60
C GLN A 293 -1.02 25.05 -10.05
N ILE A 294 -2.30 24.97 -10.45
CA ILE A 294 -2.92 23.75 -10.97
C ILE A 294 -2.25 23.36 -12.29
N ALA A 295 -2.05 24.28 -13.22
CA ALA A 295 -1.40 23.97 -14.48
C ALA A 295 0.04 23.41 -14.29
N SER A 296 0.81 24.01 -13.37
CA SER A 296 2.12 23.50 -13.00
C SER A 296 2.04 22.10 -12.34
N PHE A 297 1.03 21.86 -11.50
CA PHE A 297 0.80 20.54 -10.91
C PHE A 297 0.45 19.48 -11.96
N ASP A 298 -0.43 19.80 -12.92
CA ASP A 298 -0.85 18.88 -13.98
C ASP A 298 0.33 18.48 -14.88
N VAL A 299 1.28 19.39 -15.15
CA VAL A 299 2.52 19.07 -15.86
C VAL A 299 3.38 18.07 -15.10
N ASP A 300 3.55 18.29 -13.79
CA ASP A 300 4.35 17.41 -12.94
C ASP A 300 3.67 16.04 -12.76
N GLU A 301 2.33 16.01 -12.65
CA GLU A 301 1.56 14.75 -12.59
C GLU A 301 1.70 13.95 -13.89
N ALA A 302 1.62 14.61 -15.05
CA ALA A 302 1.84 13.99 -16.34
C ALA A 302 3.28 13.45 -16.49
N ALA A 303 4.27 14.21 -16.01
CA ALA A 303 5.67 13.77 -16.02
C ALA A 303 5.88 12.51 -15.14
N LEU A 304 5.24 12.45 -13.96
CA LEU A 304 5.27 11.26 -13.09
C LEU A 304 4.63 10.05 -13.78
N ALA A 305 3.48 10.24 -14.45
CA ALA A 305 2.82 9.18 -15.20
C ALA A 305 3.72 8.62 -16.32
N CYS A 306 4.33 9.50 -17.13
CA CYS A 306 5.28 9.09 -18.16
C CYS A 306 6.51 8.36 -17.57
N ALA A 307 7.01 8.81 -16.41
CA ALA A 307 8.12 8.14 -15.73
C ALA A 307 7.73 6.74 -15.25
N ALA A 308 6.48 6.55 -14.78
CA ALA A 308 5.97 5.25 -14.40
C ALA A 308 5.83 4.29 -15.59
N GLU A 309 5.33 4.77 -16.73
CA GLU A 309 5.26 3.98 -17.97
C GLU A 309 6.68 3.58 -18.45
N ARG A 310 7.61 4.54 -18.46
CA ARG A 310 9.01 4.28 -18.80
C ARG A 310 9.64 3.23 -17.87
N ALA A 311 9.31 3.25 -16.57
CA ALA A 311 9.80 2.24 -15.64
C ALA A 311 9.33 0.83 -16.00
N VAL A 312 8.09 0.67 -16.46
CA VAL A 312 7.57 -0.61 -16.96
C VAL A 312 8.35 -1.09 -18.17
N ASP A 313 8.63 -0.22 -19.12
CA ASP A 313 9.38 -0.60 -20.33
C ASP A 313 10.83 -0.94 -20.02
N LEU A 314 11.49 -0.18 -19.15
CA LEU A 314 12.83 -0.49 -18.67
C LEU A 314 12.87 -1.82 -17.91
N ALA A 315 11.84 -2.14 -17.14
CA ALA A 315 11.74 -3.43 -16.44
C ALA A 315 11.63 -4.60 -17.42
N LYS A 316 10.80 -4.47 -18.47
CA LYS A 316 10.69 -5.47 -19.54
C LYS A 316 12.02 -5.69 -20.28
N ALA A 317 12.78 -4.61 -20.47
CA ALA A 317 14.11 -4.65 -21.09
C ALA A 317 15.24 -5.13 -20.15
N GLY A 318 14.94 -5.41 -18.87
CA GLY A 318 15.95 -5.75 -17.86
C GLY A 318 16.89 -4.60 -17.49
N GLN A 319 16.52 -3.36 -17.78
CA GLN A 319 17.32 -2.14 -17.62
C GLN A 319 16.84 -1.24 -16.46
N LEU A 320 15.76 -1.62 -15.78
CA LEU A 320 15.25 -0.82 -14.66
C LEU A 320 16.23 -0.85 -13.50
N HIS A 321 16.73 0.34 -13.12
CA HIS A 321 17.58 0.45 -11.95
C HIS A 321 16.80 0.14 -10.65
N PRO A 322 17.30 -0.75 -9.76
CA PRO A 322 16.54 -1.17 -8.54
C PRO A 322 16.17 -0.02 -7.59
N ALA A 323 16.94 1.07 -7.58
CA ALA A 323 16.66 2.25 -6.76
C ALA A 323 15.66 3.24 -7.39
N PHE A 324 15.16 2.99 -8.61
CA PHE A 324 14.22 3.88 -9.29
C PHE A 324 12.91 4.07 -8.48
N SER A 325 12.47 3.02 -7.79
CA SER A 325 11.31 3.10 -6.88
C SER A 325 11.46 4.17 -5.80
N SER A 326 12.68 4.50 -5.39
CA SER A 326 12.94 5.57 -4.41
C SER A 326 12.67 6.96 -5.00
N ALA A 327 13.04 7.20 -6.26
CA ALA A 327 12.74 8.44 -6.97
C ALA A 327 11.22 8.60 -7.16
N MET A 328 10.54 7.53 -7.58
CA MET A 328 9.08 7.51 -7.77
C MET A 328 8.34 7.78 -6.45
N LYS A 329 8.78 7.16 -5.35
CA LYS A 329 8.20 7.39 -4.02
C LYS A 329 8.37 8.85 -3.59
N TYR A 330 9.57 9.40 -3.68
CA TYR A 330 9.84 10.79 -3.33
C TYR A 330 8.92 11.73 -4.12
N TYR A 331 8.98 11.64 -5.44
CA TYR A 331 8.24 12.57 -6.30
C TYR A 331 6.72 12.43 -6.15
N GLY A 332 6.19 11.20 -6.12
CA GLY A 332 4.76 10.95 -5.95
C GLY A 332 4.22 11.45 -4.61
N THR A 333 4.98 11.28 -3.51
CA THR A 333 4.55 11.77 -2.19
C THR A 333 4.60 13.29 -2.08
N GLU A 334 5.58 13.96 -2.68
CA GLU A 334 5.64 15.43 -2.73
C GLU A 334 4.51 16.01 -3.61
N LEU A 335 4.19 15.37 -4.74
CA LEU A 335 3.02 15.74 -5.54
C LEU A 335 1.72 15.58 -4.77
N ASN A 336 1.54 14.49 -4.03
CA ASN A 336 0.32 14.30 -3.22
C ASN A 336 0.17 15.38 -2.15
N LYS A 337 1.24 15.78 -1.47
CA LYS A 337 1.22 16.90 -0.52
C LYS A 337 0.79 18.21 -1.20
N ARG A 338 1.40 18.52 -2.34
CA ARG A 338 1.10 19.73 -3.12
C ARG A 338 -0.34 19.73 -3.65
N ARG A 339 -0.85 18.58 -4.10
CA ARG A 339 -2.25 18.40 -4.46
C ARG A 339 -3.20 18.87 -3.35
N HIS A 340 -2.99 18.38 -2.14
CA HIS A 340 -3.83 18.71 -1.00
C HIS A 340 -3.65 20.16 -0.52
N GLU A 341 -2.50 20.78 -0.73
CA GLU A 341 -2.29 22.22 -0.50
C GLU A 341 -3.11 23.05 -1.48
N ILE A 342 -3.13 22.68 -2.76
CA ILE A 342 -3.98 23.32 -3.77
C ILE A 342 -5.47 23.14 -3.43
N LEU A 343 -5.89 21.96 -2.98
CA LEU A 343 -7.28 21.69 -2.57
C LEU A 343 -7.69 22.52 -1.34
N MET A 344 -6.79 22.72 -0.37
CA MET A 344 -7.02 23.62 0.76
C MET A 344 -7.18 25.06 0.29
N SER A 345 -6.31 25.52 -0.60
CA SER A 345 -6.40 26.88 -1.19
C SER A 345 -7.70 27.07 -1.96
N ALA A 346 -8.11 26.09 -2.75
CA ALA A 346 -9.37 26.11 -3.50
C ALA A 346 -10.61 26.12 -2.58
N GLY A 347 -10.53 25.51 -1.41
CA GLY A 347 -11.63 25.51 -0.42
C GLY A 347 -11.73 26.79 0.39
N GLY A 348 -10.71 27.65 0.35
CA GLY A 348 -10.69 28.92 1.07
C GLY A 348 -10.97 28.74 2.57
N ILE A 349 -11.78 29.64 3.14
CA ILE A 349 -12.09 29.64 4.57
C ILE A 349 -12.91 28.40 4.99
N ASP A 350 -13.76 27.86 4.11
CA ASP A 350 -14.57 26.68 4.41
C ASP A 350 -13.70 25.42 4.61
N ALA A 351 -12.53 25.35 3.95
CA ALA A 351 -11.59 24.26 4.13
C ALA A 351 -10.92 24.24 5.52
N LEU A 352 -10.98 25.33 6.27
CA LEU A 352 -10.42 25.43 7.63
C LEU A 352 -11.41 24.96 8.70
N GLU A 353 -12.69 24.79 8.36
CA GLU A 353 -13.68 24.27 9.30
C GLU A 353 -13.45 22.77 9.56
N TRP A 354 -13.40 22.41 10.85
CA TRP A 354 -13.09 21.05 11.26
C TRP A 354 -14.32 20.14 11.36
N GLU A 355 -15.45 20.71 11.77
CA GLU A 355 -16.72 20.01 12.00
C GLU A 355 -17.86 20.88 11.48
N SER A 356 -18.18 20.72 10.20
CA SER A 356 -19.34 21.40 9.59
C SER A 356 -19.77 20.70 8.31
N GLU A 357 -21.05 20.82 7.98
CA GLU A 357 -21.60 20.28 6.73
C GLU A 357 -20.93 20.93 5.49
N ARG A 358 -20.59 22.24 5.55
CA ARG A 358 -19.90 22.95 4.45
C ARG A 358 -18.52 22.41 4.15
N SER A 359 -17.80 21.99 5.17
CA SER A 359 -16.47 21.40 5.05
C SER A 359 -16.49 19.88 4.81
N HIS A 360 -17.69 19.26 4.73
CA HIS A 360 -17.85 17.81 4.76
C HIS A 360 -17.09 17.20 5.95
N GLU A 361 -17.38 17.68 7.16
CA GLU A 361 -16.74 17.27 8.41
C GLU A 361 -15.20 17.42 8.38
N GLY A 362 -14.71 18.48 7.78
CA GLY A 362 -13.29 18.78 7.67
C GLY A 362 -12.52 17.86 6.72
N ALA A 363 -13.17 17.21 5.77
CA ALA A 363 -12.55 16.19 4.91
C ALA A 363 -11.28 16.68 4.23
N ARG A 364 -11.25 17.92 3.69
CA ARG A 364 -10.07 18.50 3.04
C ARG A 364 -8.92 18.73 4.03
N ALA A 365 -9.21 19.34 5.18
CA ALA A 365 -8.23 19.62 6.23
C ALA A 365 -7.63 18.30 6.78
N ARG A 366 -8.47 17.30 7.05
CA ARG A 366 -8.06 15.97 7.53
C ARG A 366 -7.16 15.27 6.51
N ALA A 367 -7.54 15.28 5.23
CA ALA A 367 -6.74 14.72 4.14
C ALA A 367 -5.40 15.46 4.00
N TRP A 368 -5.40 16.77 3.99
CA TRP A 368 -4.18 17.58 3.94
C TRP A 368 -3.23 17.30 5.09
N LEU A 369 -3.73 17.24 6.33
CA LEU A 369 -2.93 16.89 7.50
C LEU A 369 -2.35 15.47 7.39
N ARG A 370 -3.14 14.51 6.89
CA ARG A 370 -2.66 13.13 6.68
C ARG A 370 -1.50 13.06 5.69
N THR A 371 -1.49 13.90 4.65
CA THR A 371 -0.41 13.89 3.65
C THR A 371 0.96 14.31 4.21
N LYS A 372 1.01 15.02 5.36
CA LYS A 372 2.29 15.42 5.98
C LYS A 372 3.16 14.22 6.36
N ALA A 373 2.54 13.07 6.64
CA ALA A 373 3.26 11.83 6.87
C ALA A 373 3.87 11.22 5.60
N ASN A 374 3.42 11.60 4.40
CA ASN A 374 3.90 11.02 3.14
C ASN A 374 5.40 11.21 2.91
N SER A 375 5.98 12.34 3.37
CA SER A 375 7.42 12.56 3.30
C SER A 375 8.23 11.78 4.36
N ILE A 376 7.56 11.02 5.24
CA ILE A 376 8.18 10.27 6.34
C ILE A 376 8.00 8.77 6.16
N GLU A 377 6.76 8.31 5.93
CA GLU A 377 6.38 6.90 5.79
C GLU A 377 7.01 6.24 4.55
N GLY A 378 7.26 4.93 4.58
CA GLY A 378 7.88 4.18 3.48
C GLY A 378 9.32 4.60 3.15
N GLY A 379 9.99 5.28 4.08
CA GLY A 379 11.30 5.93 3.96
C GLY A 379 11.17 7.43 3.75
N THR A 380 11.88 8.21 4.57
CA THR A 380 11.79 9.67 4.50
C THR A 380 12.26 10.23 3.16
N SER A 381 11.82 11.43 2.80
CA SER A 381 12.26 12.13 1.60
C SER A 381 13.78 12.21 1.53
N GLU A 382 14.46 12.48 2.65
CA GLU A 382 15.92 12.55 2.76
C GLU A 382 16.57 11.18 2.50
N VAL A 383 16.00 10.10 3.05
CA VAL A 383 16.48 8.73 2.79
C VAL A 383 16.31 8.37 1.31
N MET A 384 15.17 8.73 0.70
CA MET A 384 14.93 8.47 -0.71
C MET A 384 15.90 9.25 -1.60
N LEU A 385 16.10 10.54 -1.32
CA LEU A 385 17.07 11.37 -2.04
C LEU A 385 18.51 10.88 -1.86
N GLY A 386 18.89 10.45 -0.64
CA GLY A 386 20.20 9.84 -0.40
C GLY A 386 20.42 8.55 -1.19
N ILE A 387 19.36 7.71 -1.35
CA ILE A 387 19.43 6.51 -2.20
C ILE A 387 19.59 6.89 -3.67
N VAL A 388 18.84 7.88 -4.16
CA VAL A 388 18.94 8.38 -5.54
C VAL A 388 20.33 8.94 -5.82
N ALA A 389 20.80 9.84 -4.95
CA ALA A 389 22.11 10.47 -5.07
C ALA A 389 23.25 9.43 -5.15
N LYS A 390 23.22 8.47 -4.20
CA LYS A 390 24.30 7.47 -4.08
C LYS A 390 24.24 6.36 -5.12
N ARG A 391 23.04 5.90 -5.52
CA ARG A 391 22.90 4.68 -6.32
C ARG A 391 22.50 4.92 -7.77
N ILE A 392 21.87 6.05 -8.07
CA ILE A 392 21.45 6.40 -9.44
C ILE A 392 22.42 7.42 -10.04
N LEU A 393 22.82 8.42 -9.24
CA LEU A 393 23.63 9.54 -9.73
C LEU A 393 25.13 9.40 -9.38
N ASP A 394 25.52 8.36 -8.61
CA ASP A 394 26.88 8.09 -8.16
C ASP A 394 27.60 9.33 -7.55
N LEU A 395 26.84 10.16 -6.83
CA LEU A 395 27.39 11.37 -6.20
C LEU A 395 28.27 10.99 -5.00
N PRO A 396 29.45 11.64 -4.86
CA PRO A 396 30.37 11.38 -3.76
C PRO A 396 29.81 11.90 -2.44
N GLY A 397 30.01 11.14 -1.36
CA GLY A 397 29.71 11.59 0.01
C GLY A 397 28.23 11.65 0.41
N ALA A 398 27.35 11.04 -0.41
CA ALA A 398 25.93 10.93 -0.10
C ALA A 398 25.62 9.79 0.88
#